data_cdf16b2055dc5ec3407d3e57bb258d7a
#
_entry.id   cdf16b2055dc5ec3407d3e57bb258d7a
#
_cell.length_a   1.000
_cell.length_b   1.000
_cell.length_c   1.000
_cell.angle_alpha   90.00
_cell.angle_beta   90.00
_cell.angle_gamma   90.00
#
_symmetry.space_group_name_H-M   'P 1'
#
loop_
_entity.id
_entity.type
_entity.pdbx_description
1 polymer ?
#
loop_
_entity_poly.entity_id
_entity_poly.type
_entity_poly.pdbx_seq_one_letter_code
_entity_poly.pdbx_strand_id
1 'polypeptide(L)'
;MKKRIADLIFETLVKYNIKTCFAVVGGGAMHLDNALGLNENIEKIFNHHEQACTIAAEGYAKITGEMAIACVTSGPGATNAITGVMGAWVDSVPMIVLSGQVRYSLTVEATGLPLRFRGVQEFDIMNSVKNMTKYAIMLREPEKVVYELEKAIYIAMSGRRGPVWLDVPLDIQGAEIEEEDIEHFIPEEDLASCSEEDFAKLEEMIRKAERPIILAGNGIANSGALKKFHNFAKHLGIPVIGATIAADAMYHDYELYYGLSGSIGPRVGNFILQNSDFILALGTSLGFRTTGYSQDAFAPKAKIVMVDIDDYERQKPGVRYDLFIKADLHNFLVEGLNKLSKKNLNNLWRDYCDSLKERFSPYEAISNIKEEERVGMYYFWKKFSELEPEDTIIALGNNTGICAKLQIGVKTDKQRVLVNNNCGSMGYDIPCALGAAVATKKEVILVTGDGSFMMNLQELQTITHNKLPVKIVVFENDGYNAIRQTSKNFFNGFEVGCSKESGISFPSFKEVAKTFGFKYNVANTNRDVEEALKWLFNEEGNVLLEIKEKLDDPVTPRLMSRMGTDGKFLSPALEDLYPFLDEEELKKWMWK
;
A
#
# COMPACT_ATOMS: atom_id res chain seq x y z
N MET A 1 -14.65 12.93 -39.32
CA MET A 1 -14.44 14.27 -38.68
C MET A 1 -13.06 14.27 -38.05
N LYS A 2 -12.24 15.30 -38.32
CA LYS A 2 -10.89 15.36 -37.72
C LYS A 2 -10.94 15.63 -36.25
N LYS A 3 -10.15 14.89 -35.49
CA LYS A 3 -9.97 15.05 -34.06
C LYS A 3 -8.49 15.19 -33.72
N ARG A 4 -8.18 16.05 -32.77
CA ARG A 4 -6.82 16.21 -32.26
C ARG A 4 -6.49 15.03 -31.31
N ILE A 5 -5.30 14.46 -31.46
CA ILE A 5 -4.85 13.30 -30.67
C ILE A 5 -4.93 13.54 -29.15
N ALA A 6 -4.52 14.70 -28.66
CA ALA A 6 -4.61 15.00 -27.23
C ALA A 6 -6.06 14.93 -26.71
N ASP A 7 -7.06 15.37 -27.49
CA ASP A 7 -8.48 15.27 -27.12
C ASP A 7 -8.94 13.80 -27.13
N LEU A 8 -8.53 13.02 -28.16
CA LEU A 8 -8.85 11.59 -28.26
C LEU A 8 -8.32 10.77 -27.08
N ILE A 9 -7.12 11.10 -26.58
CA ILE A 9 -6.55 10.43 -25.39
C ILE A 9 -7.52 10.55 -24.21
N PHE A 10 -7.94 11.76 -23.86
CA PHE A 10 -8.84 11.96 -22.71
C PHE A 10 -10.26 11.48 -22.97
N GLU A 11 -10.79 11.61 -24.19
CA GLU A 11 -12.08 11.02 -24.59
C GLU A 11 -12.06 9.50 -24.41
N THR A 12 -10.97 8.85 -24.80
CA THR A 12 -10.81 7.39 -24.66
C THR A 12 -10.74 6.99 -23.18
N LEU A 13 -9.96 7.70 -22.37
CA LEU A 13 -9.90 7.43 -20.92
C LEU A 13 -11.27 7.54 -20.27
N VAL A 14 -12.07 8.56 -20.63
CA VAL A 14 -13.44 8.72 -20.13
C VAL A 14 -14.33 7.55 -20.55
N LYS A 15 -14.22 7.03 -21.81
CA LYS A 15 -14.97 5.85 -22.27
C LYS A 15 -14.67 4.60 -21.41
N TYR A 16 -13.44 4.47 -20.94
CA TYR A 16 -13.01 3.40 -20.02
C TYR A 16 -13.26 3.72 -18.54
N ASN A 17 -14.06 4.74 -18.24
CA ASN A 17 -14.39 5.20 -16.87
C ASN A 17 -13.21 5.71 -16.05
N ILE A 18 -12.10 6.09 -16.69
CA ILE A 18 -10.93 6.70 -16.04
C ILE A 18 -11.11 8.23 -16.07
N LYS A 19 -11.62 8.79 -14.95
CA LYS A 19 -12.16 10.16 -14.91
C LYS A 19 -11.50 11.07 -13.87
N THR A 20 -10.38 10.67 -13.30
CA THR A 20 -9.65 11.50 -12.33
C THR A 20 -8.21 11.64 -12.77
N CYS A 21 -7.71 12.86 -12.82
CA CYS A 21 -6.35 13.20 -13.24
C CYS A 21 -5.66 14.07 -12.21
N PHE A 22 -4.48 13.64 -11.77
CA PHE A 22 -3.53 14.40 -10.98
C PHE A 22 -2.44 14.90 -11.89
N ALA A 23 -2.15 16.22 -11.89
CA ALA A 23 -1.29 16.78 -12.91
C ALA A 23 -0.37 17.90 -12.39
N VAL A 24 0.79 18.02 -13.02
CA VAL A 24 1.62 19.23 -13.03
C VAL A 24 1.83 19.64 -14.48
N VAL A 25 1.33 20.81 -14.84
CA VAL A 25 1.37 21.30 -16.23
C VAL A 25 2.78 21.69 -16.67
N GLY A 26 3.07 21.58 -17.98
CA GLY A 26 4.37 22.02 -18.50
C GLY A 26 4.48 22.01 -20.03
N GLY A 27 5.49 22.72 -20.54
CA GLY A 27 5.64 22.97 -21.97
C GLY A 27 5.68 21.73 -22.87
N GLY A 28 6.28 20.63 -22.39
CA GLY A 28 6.31 19.34 -23.12
C GLY A 28 4.96 18.63 -23.18
N ALA A 29 3.98 19.02 -22.36
CA ALA A 29 2.64 18.47 -22.29
C ALA A 29 1.54 19.46 -22.74
N MET A 30 1.88 20.57 -23.38
CA MET A 30 0.97 21.69 -23.57
C MET A 30 -0.35 21.36 -24.27
N HIS A 31 -0.37 20.40 -25.22
CA HIS A 31 -1.61 19.97 -25.86
C HIS A 31 -2.40 18.99 -24.97
N LEU A 32 -1.72 18.13 -24.19
CA LEU A 32 -2.36 17.30 -23.17
C LEU A 32 -2.98 18.18 -22.09
N ASP A 33 -2.25 19.18 -21.57
CA ASP A 33 -2.75 20.11 -20.55
C ASP A 33 -3.99 20.87 -21.04
N ASN A 34 -3.95 21.33 -22.30
CA ASN A 34 -5.10 22.02 -22.91
C ASN A 34 -6.31 21.07 -23.09
N ALA A 35 -6.09 19.86 -23.59
CA ALA A 35 -7.14 18.87 -23.78
C ALA A 35 -7.74 18.41 -22.43
N LEU A 36 -6.89 18.19 -21.42
CA LEU A 36 -7.33 17.93 -20.05
C LEU A 36 -8.19 19.08 -19.52
N GLY A 37 -7.72 20.33 -19.71
CA GLY A 37 -8.44 21.54 -19.28
C GLY A 37 -9.84 21.64 -19.87
N LEU A 38 -10.01 21.32 -21.15
CA LEU A 38 -11.26 21.40 -21.90
C LEU A 38 -12.23 20.24 -21.62
N ASN A 39 -11.74 19.08 -21.17
CA ASN A 39 -12.59 17.92 -20.94
C ASN A 39 -13.34 18.04 -19.61
N GLU A 40 -14.65 18.30 -19.65
CA GLU A 40 -15.51 18.49 -18.47
C GLU A 40 -15.83 17.17 -17.73
N ASN A 41 -15.57 16.00 -18.35
CA ASN A 41 -15.86 14.69 -17.77
C ASN A 41 -14.71 14.14 -16.90
N ILE A 42 -13.60 14.87 -16.78
CA ILE A 42 -12.47 14.50 -15.96
C ILE A 42 -12.34 15.46 -14.77
N GLU A 43 -12.32 14.92 -13.58
CA GLU A 43 -11.94 15.65 -12.36
C GLU A 43 -10.42 15.89 -12.38
N LYS A 44 -10.01 17.15 -12.25
CA LYS A 44 -8.64 17.59 -12.37
C LYS A 44 -8.12 18.10 -11.05
N ILE A 45 -7.04 17.53 -10.57
CA ILE A 45 -6.32 18.01 -9.38
C ILE A 45 -4.91 18.40 -9.79
N PHE A 46 -4.60 19.66 -9.67
CA PHE A 46 -3.26 20.17 -9.97
C PHE A 46 -2.41 20.16 -8.69
N ASN A 47 -1.37 19.35 -8.72
CA ASN A 47 -0.41 19.19 -7.64
C ASN A 47 0.76 20.19 -7.78
N HIS A 48 1.60 20.28 -6.76
CA HIS A 48 2.81 21.09 -6.76
C HIS A 48 4.09 20.29 -7.06
N HIS A 49 3.97 18.95 -7.13
CA HIS A 49 5.09 18.05 -7.45
C HIS A 49 4.58 16.78 -8.14
N GLU A 50 5.31 16.31 -9.16
CA GLU A 50 4.89 15.16 -9.98
C GLU A 50 4.94 13.82 -9.19
N GLN A 51 5.81 13.71 -8.21
CA GLN A 51 5.79 12.59 -7.27
C GLN A 51 4.43 12.49 -6.56
N ALA A 52 3.87 13.64 -6.18
CA ALA A 52 2.57 13.69 -5.54
C ALA A 52 1.44 13.27 -6.51
N CYS A 53 1.54 13.56 -7.81
CA CYS A 53 0.56 13.12 -8.81
C CYS A 53 0.45 11.60 -8.84
N THR A 54 1.58 10.91 -8.93
CA THR A 54 1.61 9.44 -9.02
C THR A 54 1.23 8.76 -7.70
N ILE A 55 1.63 9.32 -6.55
CA ILE A 55 1.22 8.81 -5.24
C ILE A 55 -0.28 9.06 -4.99
N ALA A 56 -0.82 10.20 -5.41
CA ALA A 56 -2.26 10.47 -5.31
C ALA A 56 -3.08 9.50 -6.20
N ALA A 57 -2.61 9.22 -7.42
CA ALA A 57 -3.20 8.21 -8.29
C ALA A 57 -3.14 6.81 -7.65
N GLU A 58 -2.07 6.46 -6.95
CA GLU A 58 -1.96 5.23 -6.16
C GLU A 58 -2.99 5.19 -5.02
N GLY A 59 -3.10 6.26 -4.22
CA GLY A 59 -4.08 6.39 -3.14
C GLY A 59 -5.53 6.27 -3.63
N TYR A 60 -5.83 6.91 -4.76
CA TYR A 60 -7.12 6.79 -5.46
C TYR A 60 -7.41 5.34 -5.84
N ALA A 61 -6.47 4.67 -6.49
CA ALA A 61 -6.65 3.30 -6.97
C ALA A 61 -6.76 2.28 -5.82
N LYS A 62 -6.01 2.46 -4.72
CA LYS A 62 -6.10 1.58 -3.53
C LYS A 62 -7.47 1.62 -2.86
N ILE A 63 -8.17 2.75 -2.91
CA ILE A 63 -9.48 2.87 -2.27
C ILE A 63 -10.62 2.48 -3.21
N THR A 64 -10.50 2.76 -4.51
CA THR A 64 -11.56 2.49 -5.50
C THR A 64 -11.41 1.15 -6.22
N GLY A 65 -10.20 0.64 -6.37
CA GLY A 65 -9.87 -0.46 -7.29
C GLY A 65 -9.80 -0.04 -8.75
N GLU A 66 -10.00 1.24 -9.07
CA GLU A 66 -10.00 1.83 -10.41
C GLU A 66 -8.71 2.63 -10.66
N MET A 67 -8.34 2.82 -11.92
CA MET A 67 -7.19 3.65 -12.27
C MET A 67 -7.50 5.15 -12.19
N ALA A 68 -6.46 5.93 -11.81
CA ALA A 68 -6.41 7.36 -12.06
C ALA A 68 -5.26 7.70 -13.03
N ILE A 69 -5.32 8.90 -13.59
CA ILE A 69 -4.33 9.45 -14.50
C ILE A 69 -3.32 10.29 -13.70
N ALA A 70 -2.03 10.10 -13.97
CA ALA A 70 -1.00 11.08 -13.63
C ALA A 70 -0.50 11.73 -14.93
N CYS A 71 -0.73 13.03 -15.11
CA CYS A 71 -0.30 13.76 -16.31
C CYS A 71 0.84 14.72 -15.95
N VAL A 72 1.99 14.55 -16.60
CA VAL A 72 3.23 15.26 -16.29
C VAL A 72 3.94 15.71 -17.56
N THR A 73 4.87 16.67 -17.45
CA THR A 73 5.64 17.15 -18.60
C THR A 73 6.90 16.31 -18.85
N SER A 74 7.68 16.69 -19.86
CA SER A 74 8.94 16.04 -20.27
C SER A 74 10.06 16.20 -19.23
N GLY A 75 11.08 15.37 -19.35
CA GLY A 75 12.34 15.46 -18.59
C GLY A 75 12.13 15.42 -17.07
N PRO A 76 12.39 16.53 -16.35
CA PRO A 76 12.26 16.55 -14.89
C PRO A 76 10.84 16.23 -14.40
N GLY A 77 9.80 16.61 -15.14
CA GLY A 77 8.43 16.24 -14.79
C GLY A 77 8.21 14.73 -14.78
N ALA A 78 8.68 14.06 -15.83
CA ALA A 78 8.62 12.60 -15.91
C ALA A 78 9.50 11.91 -14.86
N THR A 79 10.75 12.37 -14.66
CA THR A 79 11.64 11.74 -13.67
C THR A 79 11.18 11.93 -12.22
N ASN A 80 10.55 13.05 -11.87
CA ASN A 80 9.98 13.27 -10.55
C ASN A 80 8.82 12.30 -10.24
N ALA A 81 8.09 11.83 -11.25
CA ALA A 81 6.96 10.92 -11.09
C ALA A 81 7.36 9.47 -10.71
N ILE A 82 8.63 9.09 -10.90
CA ILE A 82 9.11 7.69 -10.81
C ILE A 82 8.84 7.05 -9.44
N THR A 83 9.03 7.77 -8.34
CA THR A 83 8.91 7.18 -6.99
C THR A 83 7.51 6.62 -6.73
N GLY A 84 6.44 7.35 -7.11
CA GLY A 84 5.07 6.85 -6.94
C GLY A 84 4.75 5.69 -7.89
N VAL A 85 5.30 5.70 -9.11
CA VAL A 85 5.16 4.56 -10.04
C VAL A 85 5.83 3.30 -9.48
N MET A 86 7.03 3.43 -8.90
CA MET A 86 7.69 2.31 -8.23
C MET A 86 6.89 1.78 -7.04
N GLY A 87 6.28 2.67 -6.25
CA GLY A 87 5.36 2.29 -5.17
C GLY A 87 4.18 1.47 -5.68
N ALA A 88 3.50 1.97 -6.71
CA ALA A 88 2.38 1.28 -7.36
C ALA A 88 2.79 -0.08 -7.97
N TRP A 89 3.98 -0.17 -8.56
CA TRP A 89 4.52 -1.41 -9.11
C TRP A 89 4.67 -2.50 -8.06
N VAL A 90 5.36 -2.20 -6.95
CA VAL A 90 5.62 -3.22 -5.92
C VAL A 90 4.36 -3.61 -5.14
N ASP A 91 3.38 -2.72 -5.04
CA ASP A 91 2.09 -2.98 -4.39
C ASP A 91 1.01 -3.47 -5.38
N SER A 92 1.35 -3.63 -6.68
CA SER A 92 0.43 -4.12 -7.73
C SER A 92 -0.81 -3.23 -7.90
N VAL A 93 -0.62 -1.91 -7.88
CA VAL A 93 -1.68 -0.90 -8.00
C VAL A 93 -1.71 -0.35 -9.43
N PRO A 94 -2.86 -0.37 -10.13
CA PRO A 94 -2.96 0.14 -11.48
C PRO A 94 -2.99 1.67 -11.51
N MET A 95 -2.26 2.27 -12.43
CA MET A 95 -2.35 3.68 -12.81
C MET A 95 -1.89 3.89 -14.24
N ILE A 96 -2.31 4.98 -14.85
CA ILE A 96 -1.80 5.40 -16.15
C ILE A 96 -1.04 6.72 -16.00
N VAL A 97 0.22 6.71 -16.43
CA VAL A 97 1.03 7.92 -16.52
C VAL A 97 1.08 8.39 -17.96
N LEU A 98 0.72 9.63 -18.18
CA LEU A 98 0.90 10.36 -19.44
C LEU A 98 2.02 11.37 -19.23
N SER A 99 3.16 11.20 -19.90
CA SER A 99 4.20 12.22 -19.94
C SER A 99 4.22 12.91 -21.29
N GLY A 100 4.36 14.22 -21.25
CA GLY A 100 4.68 14.96 -22.45
C GLY A 100 6.13 14.76 -22.86
N GLN A 101 6.45 14.97 -24.14
CA GLN A 101 7.80 14.89 -24.69
C GLN A 101 8.02 16.01 -25.72
N VAL A 102 9.26 16.34 -26.01
CA VAL A 102 9.59 17.19 -27.17
C VAL A 102 9.10 16.54 -28.46
N ARG A 103 9.07 17.26 -29.58
CA ARG A 103 8.74 16.66 -30.88
C ARG A 103 9.61 15.42 -31.13
N TYR A 104 9.03 14.34 -31.65
CA TYR A 104 9.76 13.10 -31.90
C TYR A 104 11.10 13.31 -32.62
N SER A 105 11.12 14.15 -33.68
CA SER A 105 12.34 14.47 -34.44
C SER A 105 13.44 15.12 -33.60
N LEU A 106 13.14 15.64 -32.40
CA LEU A 106 14.08 16.25 -31.46
C LEU A 106 14.48 15.34 -30.31
N THR A 107 14.02 14.09 -30.29
CA THR A 107 14.45 13.11 -29.28
C THR A 107 15.80 12.48 -29.63
N VAL A 108 16.49 11.96 -28.64
CA VAL A 108 17.70 11.14 -28.82
C VAL A 108 17.35 9.89 -29.62
N GLU A 109 16.22 9.26 -29.31
CA GLU A 109 15.75 8.05 -29.97
C GLU A 109 15.65 8.21 -31.49
N ALA A 110 15.11 9.33 -31.96
CA ALA A 110 14.99 9.61 -33.40
C ALA A 110 16.33 9.70 -34.13
N THR A 111 17.44 9.85 -33.43
CA THR A 111 18.77 9.90 -34.04
C THR A 111 19.40 8.51 -34.21
N GLY A 112 18.95 7.52 -33.45
CA GLY A 112 19.60 6.21 -33.34
C GLY A 112 21.00 6.25 -32.70
N LEU A 113 21.42 7.40 -32.12
CA LEU A 113 22.73 7.59 -31.53
C LEU A 113 22.65 7.60 -30.00
N PRO A 114 23.68 7.15 -29.29
CA PRO A 114 23.71 7.15 -27.83
C PRO A 114 24.04 8.55 -27.25
N LEU A 115 23.26 9.54 -27.61
CA LEU A 115 23.39 10.90 -27.08
C LEU A 115 22.76 10.98 -25.69
N ARG A 116 23.20 11.94 -24.86
CA ARG A 116 22.61 12.18 -23.54
C ARG A 116 21.31 12.97 -23.61
N PHE A 117 21.22 13.91 -24.54
CA PHE A 117 20.02 14.73 -24.81
C PHE A 117 20.15 15.36 -26.19
N ARG A 118 19.02 15.85 -26.72
CA ARG A 118 18.96 16.60 -27.99
C ARG A 118 18.00 17.79 -27.92
N GLY A 119 16.80 17.55 -27.45
CA GLY A 119 15.80 18.60 -27.20
C GLY A 119 15.94 19.25 -25.82
N VAL A 120 15.37 20.43 -25.64
CA VAL A 120 15.30 21.08 -24.31
C VAL A 120 14.38 20.28 -23.40
N GLN A 121 14.87 19.86 -22.22
CA GLN A 121 14.14 19.01 -21.27
C GLN A 121 13.75 17.63 -21.84
N GLU A 122 14.40 17.20 -22.92
CA GLU A 122 14.22 15.86 -23.45
C GLU A 122 14.97 14.85 -22.58
N PHE A 123 14.31 13.73 -22.32
CA PHE A 123 14.89 12.59 -21.62
C PHE A 123 14.21 11.29 -22.07
N ASP A 124 14.98 10.24 -22.29
CA ASP A 124 14.45 8.89 -22.57
C ASP A 124 13.92 8.26 -21.27
N ILE A 125 12.68 8.59 -20.94
CA ILE A 125 12.01 8.08 -19.75
C ILE A 125 11.66 6.59 -19.88
N MET A 126 11.44 6.09 -21.10
CA MET A 126 11.01 4.71 -21.35
C MET A 126 12.01 3.70 -20.81
N ASN A 127 13.30 3.92 -21.04
CA ASN A 127 14.35 3.05 -20.51
C ASN A 127 14.46 3.11 -18.96
N SER A 128 14.01 4.19 -18.34
CA SER A 128 14.03 4.33 -16.88
C SER A 128 12.85 3.62 -16.21
N VAL A 129 11.68 3.56 -16.87
CA VAL A 129 10.43 3.06 -16.24
C VAL A 129 10.04 1.64 -16.66
N LYS A 130 10.66 1.06 -17.67
CA LYS A 130 10.31 -0.29 -18.20
C LYS A 130 10.35 -1.41 -17.16
N ASN A 131 11.15 -1.27 -16.10
CA ASN A 131 11.27 -2.28 -15.05
C ASN A 131 10.31 -2.04 -13.87
N MET A 132 9.51 -0.99 -13.91
CA MET A 132 8.53 -0.62 -12.90
C MET A 132 7.16 -0.31 -13.49
N THR A 133 6.93 -0.76 -14.72
CA THR A 133 5.64 -0.65 -15.41
C THR A 133 5.32 -1.96 -16.14
N LYS A 134 4.04 -2.27 -16.27
CA LYS A 134 3.60 -3.42 -17.08
C LYS A 134 3.71 -3.15 -18.57
N TYR A 135 3.57 -1.91 -18.96
CA TYR A 135 3.69 -1.44 -20.32
C TYR A 135 4.21 0.00 -20.34
N ALA A 136 5.19 0.27 -21.17
CA ALA A 136 5.73 1.62 -21.38
C ALA A 136 6.03 1.83 -22.86
N ILE A 137 5.51 2.91 -23.46
CA ILE A 137 5.71 3.22 -24.87
C ILE A 137 5.78 4.74 -25.11
N MET A 138 6.68 5.15 -26.02
CA MET A 138 6.63 6.46 -26.65
C MET A 138 5.76 6.36 -27.90
N LEU A 139 4.70 7.18 -27.97
CA LEU A 139 3.77 7.20 -29.08
C LEU A 139 4.41 7.90 -30.29
N ARG A 140 4.30 7.30 -31.49
CA ARG A 140 4.95 7.81 -32.70
C ARG A 140 4.01 7.96 -33.90
N GLU A 141 2.94 7.22 -33.93
CA GLU A 141 2.00 7.10 -35.03
C GLU A 141 0.62 7.56 -34.55
N PRO A 142 0.08 8.68 -35.07
CA PRO A 142 -1.23 9.19 -34.63
C PRO A 142 -2.35 8.14 -34.74
N GLU A 143 -2.34 7.29 -35.77
CA GLU A 143 -3.34 6.27 -36.04
C GLU A 143 -3.41 5.21 -34.92
N LYS A 144 -2.27 4.94 -34.28
CA LYS A 144 -2.13 3.92 -33.23
C LYS A 144 -2.28 4.45 -31.82
N VAL A 145 -2.46 5.74 -31.61
CA VAL A 145 -2.50 6.30 -30.24
C VAL A 145 -3.63 5.70 -29.42
N VAL A 146 -4.83 5.56 -30.01
CA VAL A 146 -5.98 4.97 -29.32
C VAL A 146 -5.73 3.47 -29.08
N TYR A 147 -5.21 2.75 -30.08
CA TYR A 147 -4.83 1.34 -29.93
C TYR A 147 -3.85 1.13 -28.75
N GLU A 148 -2.78 1.91 -28.68
CA GLU A 148 -1.77 1.77 -27.63
C GLU A 148 -2.32 2.17 -26.25
N LEU A 149 -3.21 3.16 -26.21
CA LEU A 149 -3.88 3.57 -24.97
C LEU A 149 -4.83 2.48 -24.46
N GLU A 150 -5.69 1.92 -25.33
CA GLU A 150 -6.61 0.82 -24.97
C GLU A 150 -5.84 -0.42 -24.54
N LYS A 151 -4.75 -0.76 -25.22
CA LYS A 151 -3.84 -1.84 -24.85
C LYS A 151 -3.19 -1.60 -23.49
N ALA A 152 -2.72 -0.38 -23.21
CA ALA A 152 -2.15 0.00 -21.92
C ALA A 152 -3.17 -0.15 -20.78
N ILE A 153 -4.41 0.31 -21.00
CA ILE A 153 -5.51 0.17 -20.03
C ILE A 153 -5.78 -1.31 -19.74
N TYR A 154 -5.90 -2.13 -20.78
CA TYR A 154 -6.10 -3.56 -20.63
C TYR A 154 -4.96 -4.23 -19.85
N ILE A 155 -3.72 -3.95 -20.20
CA ILE A 155 -2.53 -4.52 -19.54
C ILE A 155 -2.47 -4.09 -18.06
N ALA A 156 -2.78 -2.82 -17.75
CA ALA A 156 -2.76 -2.32 -16.38
C ALA A 156 -3.74 -3.07 -15.47
N MET A 157 -4.91 -3.43 -15.99
CA MET A 157 -6.02 -4.01 -15.23
C MET A 157 -6.10 -5.54 -15.30
N SER A 158 -5.44 -6.18 -16.27
CA SER A 158 -5.45 -7.64 -16.46
C SER A 158 -4.36 -8.33 -15.63
N GLY A 159 -4.58 -9.58 -15.25
CA GLY A 159 -3.63 -10.36 -14.48
C GLY A 159 -3.22 -9.65 -13.17
N ARG A 160 -1.95 -9.74 -12.77
CA ARG A 160 -1.41 -8.93 -11.68
C ARG A 160 -1.38 -7.47 -12.10
N ARG A 161 -2.23 -6.65 -11.49
CA ARG A 161 -2.40 -5.23 -11.84
C ARG A 161 -1.12 -4.44 -11.64
N GLY A 162 -0.99 -3.28 -12.30
CA GLY A 162 0.18 -2.43 -12.13
C GLY A 162 0.18 -1.21 -13.05
N PRO A 163 1.13 -0.29 -12.86
CA PRO A 163 1.20 0.95 -13.62
C PRO A 163 1.60 0.73 -15.07
N VAL A 164 1.13 1.66 -15.93
CA VAL A 164 1.53 1.78 -17.33
C VAL A 164 1.93 3.22 -17.64
N TRP A 165 2.75 3.41 -18.69
CA TRP A 165 3.30 4.71 -19.03
C TRP A 165 3.27 4.97 -20.53
N LEU A 166 2.66 6.08 -20.96
CA LEU A 166 2.68 6.57 -22.34
C LEU A 166 3.39 7.90 -22.40
N ASP A 167 4.48 7.98 -23.17
CA ASP A 167 5.24 9.21 -23.44
C ASP A 167 4.77 9.78 -24.79
N VAL A 168 4.29 11.01 -24.79
CA VAL A 168 3.55 11.58 -25.91
C VAL A 168 4.30 12.79 -26.48
N PRO A 169 5.00 12.65 -27.62
CA PRO A 169 5.69 13.77 -28.26
C PRO A 169 4.73 14.87 -28.69
N LEU A 170 5.20 16.14 -28.65
CA LEU A 170 4.40 17.34 -28.96
C LEU A 170 3.76 17.31 -30.36
N ASP A 171 4.46 16.80 -31.34
CA ASP A 171 3.94 16.64 -32.70
C ASP A 171 2.80 15.62 -32.77
N ILE A 172 2.89 14.56 -31.98
CA ILE A 172 1.80 13.57 -31.84
C ILE A 172 0.63 14.17 -31.05
N GLN A 173 0.88 14.86 -29.92
CA GLN A 173 -0.18 15.51 -29.14
C GLN A 173 -1.05 16.45 -29.99
N GLY A 174 -0.40 17.22 -30.86
CA GLY A 174 -1.05 18.22 -31.72
C GLY A 174 -1.56 17.70 -33.06
N ALA A 175 -1.24 16.47 -33.45
CA ALA A 175 -1.69 15.88 -34.71
C ALA A 175 -3.22 15.75 -34.76
N GLU A 176 -3.78 15.82 -35.96
CA GLU A 176 -5.20 15.59 -36.25
C GLU A 176 -5.36 14.34 -37.08
N ILE A 177 -6.34 13.52 -36.76
CA ILE A 177 -6.67 12.26 -37.45
C ILE A 177 -8.16 12.21 -37.80
N GLU A 178 -8.51 11.63 -38.95
CA GLU A 178 -9.91 11.28 -39.25
C GLU A 178 -10.37 10.11 -38.38
N GLU A 179 -11.60 10.16 -37.91
CA GLU A 179 -12.17 9.15 -37.00
C GLU A 179 -12.16 7.72 -37.60
N GLU A 180 -12.23 7.61 -38.93
CA GLU A 180 -12.18 6.35 -39.67
C GLU A 180 -10.78 5.71 -39.75
N ASP A 181 -9.73 6.47 -39.49
CA ASP A 181 -8.33 6.00 -39.52
C ASP A 181 -7.85 5.56 -38.12
N ILE A 182 -8.68 5.65 -37.09
CA ILE A 182 -8.33 5.27 -35.71
C ILE A 182 -8.25 3.75 -35.59
N GLU A 183 -7.08 3.24 -35.21
CA GLU A 183 -6.92 1.83 -34.85
C GLU A 183 -7.37 1.56 -33.42
N HIS A 184 -8.03 0.40 -33.19
CA HIS A 184 -8.50 -0.04 -31.88
C HIS A 184 -7.86 -1.35 -31.44
N PHE A 185 -7.58 -1.49 -30.15
CA PHE A 185 -7.09 -2.71 -29.55
C PHE A 185 -8.26 -3.65 -29.22
N ILE A 186 -8.14 -4.91 -29.61
CA ILE A 186 -9.09 -5.97 -29.25
C ILE A 186 -8.38 -6.92 -28.30
N PRO A 187 -8.78 -6.97 -27.02
CA PRO A 187 -8.14 -7.86 -26.06
C PRO A 187 -8.42 -9.34 -26.38
N GLU A 188 -7.42 -10.19 -26.18
CA GLU A 188 -7.64 -11.63 -26.10
C GLU A 188 -8.29 -11.97 -24.76
N GLU A 189 -9.27 -12.87 -24.76
CA GLU A 189 -9.91 -13.31 -23.52
C GLU A 189 -8.92 -14.16 -22.71
N ASP A 190 -8.46 -13.63 -21.57
CA ASP A 190 -7.68 -14.39 -20.59
C ASP A 190 -8.64 -14.99 -19.54
N LEU A 191 -9.05 -16.23 -19.77
CA LEU A 191 -9.95 -17.00 -18.91
C LEU A 191 -9.14 -17.78 -17.85
N ALA A 192 -8.36 -17.12 -17.01
CA ALA A 192 -7.72 -17.77 -15.86
C ALA A 192 -8.79 -18.19 -14.84
N SER A 193 -9.42 -19.33 -15.08
CA SER A 193 -10.41 -19.96 -14.18
C SER A 193 -9.79 -21.14 -13.43
N CYS A 194 -10.15 -21.29 -12.16
CA CYS A 194 -9.76 -22.44 -11.35
C CYS A 194 -10.43 -23.73 -11.88
N SER A 195 -9.68 -24.81 -12.00
CA SER A 195 -10.21 -26.08 -12.47
C SER A 195 -11.05 -26.80 -11.39
N GLU A 196 -11.98 -27.67 -11.82
CA GLU A 196 -12.71 -28.53 -10.90
C GLU A 196 -11.77 -29.46 -10.10
N GLU A 197 -10.68 -29.89 -10.72
CA GLU A 197 -9.66 -30.72 -10.07
C GLU A 197 -8.93 -29.96 -8.97
N ASP A 198 -8.63 -28.67 -9.16
CA ASP A 198 -7.99 -27.84 -8.14
C ASP A 198 -8.90 -27.64 -6.92
N PHE A 199 -10.20 -27.37 -7.15
CA PHE A 199 -11.17 -27.28 -6.08
C PHE A 199 -11.35 -28.60 -5.32
N ALA A 200 -11.40 -29.74 -6.04
CA ALA A 200 -11.51 -31.06 -5.41
C ALA A 200 -10.28 -31.38 -4.52
N LYS A 201 -9.07 -31.07 -5.02
CA LYS A 201 -7.83 -31.22 -4.22
C LYS A 201 -7.83 -30.31 -3.00
N LEU A 202 -8.21 -29.04 -3.18
CA LEU A 202 -8.29 -28.06 -2.11
C LEU A 202 -9.29 -28.49 -1.02
N GLU A 203 -10.49 -28.93 -1.41
CA GLU A 203 -11.52 -29.44 -0.50
C GLU A 203 -11.02 -30.64 0.32
N GLU A 204 -10.33 -31.57 -0.33
CA GLU A 204 -9.74 -32.72 0.35
C GLU A 204 -8.67 -32.30 1.37
N MET A 205 -7.80 -31.34 1.00
CA MET A 205 -6.74 -30.82 1.90
C MET A 205 -7.34 -30.10 3.09
N ILE A 206 -8.34 -29.24 2.89
CA ILE A 206 -9.05 -28.54 3.96
C ILE A 206 -9.75 -29.55 4.88
N ARG A 207 -10.42 -30.55 4.34
CA ARG A 207 -11.13 -31.58 5.12
C ARG A 207 -10.19 -32.38 6.03
N LYS A 208 -8.97 -32.69 5.56
CA LYS A 208 -7.96 -33.45 6.33
C LYS A 208 -7.24 -32.62 7.38
N ALA A 209 -7.17 -31.31 7.21
CA ALA A 209 -6.45 -30.43 8.12
C ALA A 209 -7.09 -30.41 9.53
N GLU A 210 -6.28 -30.47 10.57
CA GLU A 210 -6.70 -30.33 11.96
C GLU A 210 -6.54 -28.90 12.48
N ARG A 211 -5.56 -28.17 11.93
CA ARG A 211 -5.18 -26.80 12.31
C ARG A 211 -5.11 -25.86 11.10
N PRO A 212 -6.21 -25.78 10.33
CA PRO A 212 -6.22 -24.94 9.12
C PRO A 212 -6.26 -23.47 9.44
N ILE A 213 -5.66 -22.65 8.55
CA ILE A 213 -5.80 -21.20 8.53
C ILE A 213 -5.97 -20.67 7.10
N ILE A 214 -6.53 -19.46 6.97
CA ILE A 214 -6.40 -18.60 5.79
C ILE A 214 -5.33 -17.56 6.08
N LEU A 215 -4.37 -17.40 5.18
CA LEU A 215 -3.42 -16.30 5.18
C LEU A 215 -3.84 -15.29 4.10
N ALA A 216 -4.45 -14.19 4.54
CA ALA A 216 -5.01 -13.17 3.66
C ALA A 216 -3.94 -12.15 3.25
N GLY A 217 -3.69 -12.02 1.95
CA GLY A 217 -2.78 -11.04 1.38
C GLY A 217 -3.47 -9.83 0.78
N ASN A 218 -2.70 -8.80 0.43
CA ASN A 218 -3.21 -7.56 -0.15
C ASN A 218 -3.80 -7.73 -1.57
N GLY A 219 -3.49 -8.82 -2.26
CA GLY A 219 -4.11 -9.18 -3.53
C GLY A 219 -5.64 -9.27 -3.46
N ILE A 220 -6.20 -9.55 -2.27
CA ILE A 220 -7.65 -9.53 -2.02
C ILE A 220 -8.23 -8.12 -2.22
N ALA A 221 -7.60 -7.11 -1.64
CA ALA A 221 -8.02 -5.71 -1.81
C ALA A 221 -7.77 -5.25 -3.26
N ASN A 222 -6.61 -5.55 -3.82
CA ASN A 222 -6.24 -5.15 -5.19
C ASN A 222 -7.15 -5.77 -6.27
N SER A 223 -7.71 -6.96 -6.04
CA SER A 223 -8.69 -7.58 -6.95
C SER A 223 -10.12 -7.02 -6.78
N GLY A 224 -10.35 -6.09 -5.82
CA GLY A 224 -11.68 -5.58 -5.48
C GLY A 224 -12.55 -6.63 -4.76
N ALA A 225 -11.96 -7.65 -4.16
CA ALA A 225 -12.67 -8.81 -3.63
C ALA A 225 -12.88 -8.83 -2.10
N LEU A 226 -12.59 -7.72 -1.38
CA LEU A 226 -12.68 -7.67 0.09
C LEU A 226 -14.01 -8.22 0.63
N LYS A 227 -15.15 -7.71 0.16
CA LYS A 227 -16.47 -8.17 0.62
C LYS A 227 -16.74 -9.65 0.31
N LYS A 228 -16.24 -10.13 -0.84
CA LYS A 228 -16.34 -11.55 -1.20
C LYS A 228 -15.47 -12.42 -0.30
N PHE A 229 -14.28 -11.94 0.01
CA PHE A 229 -13.39 -12.61 0.95
C PHE A 229 -14.01 -12.71 2.35
N HIS A 230 -14.63 -11.66 2.87
CA HIS A 230 -15.33 -11.72 4.15
C HIS A 230 -16.43 -12.80 4.16
N ASN A 231 -17.22 -12.88 3.09
CA ASN A 231 -18.25 -13.93 2.96
C ASN A 231 -17.63 -15.33 2.86
N PHE A 232 -16.55 -15.47 2.08
CA PHE A 232 -15.83 -16.72 1.90
C PHE A 232 -15.22 -17.23 3.23
N ALA A 233 -14.55 -16.36 3.98
CA ALA A 233 -13.97 -16.70 5.27
C ALA A 233 -15.03 -17.15 6.28
N LYS A 234 -16.17 -16.43 6.34
CA LYS A 234 -17.31 -16.81 7.18
C LYS A 234 -17.94 -18.13 6.75
N HIS A 235 -18.04 -18.38 5.45
CA HIS A 235 -18.56 -19.64 4.90
C HIS A 235 -17.64 -20.81 5.27
N LEU A 236 -16.32 -20.65 5.06
CA LEU A 236 -15.36 -21.72 5.30
C LEU A 236 -15.18 -22.02 6.79
N GLY A 237 -15.27 -21.02 7.67
CA GLY A 237 -15.28 -21.15 9.13
C GLY A 237 -13.95 -21.61 9.73
N ILE A 238 -12.82 -21.16 9.18
CA ILE A 238 -11.47 -21.43 9.71
C ILE A 238 -10.77 -20.11 10.10
N PRO A 239 -9.78 -20.14 11.02
CA PRO A 239 -9.05 -18.96 11.44
C PRO A 239 -8.44 -18.17 10.29
N VAL A 240 -8.49 -16.84 10.37
CA VAL A 240 -7.92 -15.91 9.41
C VAL A 240 -6.77 -15.14 10.04
N ILE A 241 -5.63 -15.13 9.35
CA ILE A 241 -4.45 -14.32 9.66
C ILE A 241 -4.19 -13.41 8.46
N GLY A 242 -3.92 -12.14 8.68
CA GLY A 242 -3.49 -11.23 7.63
C GLY A 242 -1.97 -11.32 7.40
N ALA A 243 -1.53 -11.21 6.16
CA ALA A 243 -0.13 -10.93 5.85
C ALA A 243 0.21 -9.48 6.24
N THR A 244 1.49 -9.17 6.46
CA THR A 244 1.96 -7.92 7.08
C THR A 244 1.34 -6.62 6.52
N ILE A 245 1.06 -6.55 5.22
CA ILE A 245 0.51 -5.32 4.58
C ILE A 245 -1.00 -5.40 4.32
N ALA A 246 -1.65 -6.47 4.73
CA ALA A 246 -3.08 -6.70 4.53
C ALA A 246 -3.88 -6.35 5.80
N ALA A 247 -3.61 -5.17 6.38
CA ALA A 247 -4.14 -4.77 7.70
C ALA A 247 -5.66 -4.60 7.72
N ASP A 248 -6.29 -4.34 6.58
CA ASP A 248 -7.73 -4.18 6.41
C ASP A 248 -8.38 -5.31 5.59
N ALA A 249 -7.65 -6.41 5.33
CA ALA A 249 -8.22 -7.57 4.64
C ALA A 249 -9.29 -8.28 5.48
N MET A 250 -9.18 -8.24 6.81
CA MET A 250 -10.16 -8.73 7.76
C MET A 250 -10.21 -7.79 8.99
N TYR A 251 -11.22 -7.91 9.82
CA TYR A 251 -11.52 -7.01 10.93
C TYR A 251 -11.77 -7.76 12.25
N HIS A 252 -11.51 -7.08 13.38
CA HIS A 252 -11.52 -7.70 14.71
C HIS A 252 -12.89 -8.13 15.22
N ASP A 253 -13.99 -7.56 14.70
CA ASP A 253 -15.35 -8.01 15.03
C ASP A 253 -15.70 -9.39 14.40
N TYR A 254 -14.84 -9.92 13.52
CA TYR A 254 -14.95 -11.30 13.06
C TYR A 254 -14.27 -12.24 14.05
N GLU A 255 -15.03 -13.15 14.65
CA GLU A 255 -14.60 -14.00 15.77
C GLU A 255 -13.36 -14.86 15.49
N LEU A 256 -13.17 -15.30 14.23
CA LEU A 256 -12.03 -16.13 13.81
C LEU A 256 -10.88 -15.31 13.22
N TYR A 257 -10.84 -13.99 13.40
CA TYR A 257 -9.70 -13.17 13.02
C TYR A 257 -8.72 -13.00 14.18
N TYR A 258 -7.45 -13.32 13.91
CA TYR A 258 -6.39 -13.35 14.93
C TYR A 258 -5.25 -12.35 14.63
N GLY A 259 -5.52 -11.33 13.81
CA GLY A 259 -4.58 -10.28 13.51
C GLY A 259 -3.61 -10.62 12.37
N LEU A 260 -2.50 -9.88 12.32
CA LEU A 260 -1.48 -10.05 11.28
C LEU A 260 -0.40 -11.05 11.71
N SER A 261 0.36 -11.53 10.71
CA SER A 261 1.61 -12.28 10.90
C SER A 261 2.78 -11.59 10.20
N GLY A 262 3.99 -12.08 10.46
CA GLY A 262 5.21 -11.66 9.80
C GLY A 262 6.18 -10.92 10.73
N SER A 263 7.19 -10.28 10.14
CA SER A 263 8.33 -9.69 10.87
C SER A 263 7.96 -8.56 11.84
N ILE A 264 6.83 -7.90 11.62
CA ILE A 264 6.23 -6.90 12.51
C ILE A 264 4.82 -7.31 12.95
N GLY A 265 4.43 -8.55 12.72
CA GLY A 265 3.14 -9.08 13.15
C GLY A 265 3.07 -9.28 14.67
N PRO A 266 1.86 -9.26 15.25
CA PRO A 266 1.67 -9.65 16.64
C PRO A 266 2.07 -11.11 16.89
N ARG A 267 2.40 -11.45 18.16
CA ARG A 267 2.72 -12.84 18.54
C ARG A 267 1.61 -13.81 18.20
N VAL A 268 0.36 -13.41 18.40
CA VAL A 268 -0.84 -14.24 18.14
C VAL A 268 -0.82 -14.81 16.73
N GLY A 269 -0.77 -13.94 15.73
CA GLY A 269 -0.78 -14.36 14.33
C GLY A 269 0.42 -15.24 13.97
N ASN A 270 1.61 -14.92 14.50
CA ASN A 270 2.82 -15.70 14.25
C ASN A 270 2.76 -17.09 14.90
N PHE A 271 2.33 -17.20 16.15
CA PHE A 271 2.16 -18.51 16.80
C PHE A 271 1.14 -19.37 16.04
N ILE A 272 -0.02 -18.83 15.68
CA ILE A 272 -1.05 -19.56 14.95
C ILE A 272 -0.52 -20.02 13.59
N LEU A 273 0.12 -19.13 12.84
CA LEU A 273 0.71 -19.45 11.52
C LEU A 273 1.75 -20.56 11.63
N GLN A 274 2.69 -20.47 12.57
CA GLN A 274 3.79 -21.43 12.73
C GLN A 274 3.34 -22.80 13.25
N ASN A 275 2.20 -22.88 13.94
CA ASN A 275 1.64 -24.12 14.47
C ASN A 275 0.51 -24.71 13.60
N SER A 276 0.14 -24.06 12.49
CA SER A 276 -0.83 -24.59 11.54
C SER A 276 -0.31 -25.84 10.82
N ASP A 277 -1.22 -26.71 10.38
CA ASP A 277 -0.91 -27.86 9.50
C ASP A 277 -1.41 -27.66 8.08
N PHE A 278 -2.18 -26.59 7.85
CA PHE A 278 -2.68 -26.21 6.54
C PHE A 278 -2.82 -24.69 6.44
N ILE A 279 -2.31 -24.12 5.36
CA ILE A 279 -2.41 -22.68 5.03
C ILE A 279 -3.03 -22.52 3.66
N LEU A 280 -4.17 -21.83 3.59
CA LEU A 280 -4.72 -21.31 2.35
C LEU A 280 -4.25 -19.86 2.18
N ALA A 281 -3.19 -19.66 1.41
CA ALA A 281 -2.59 -18.34 1.14
C ALA A 281 -3.29 -17.69 -0.07
N LEU A 282 -3.97 -16.57 0.17
CA LEU A 282 -4.78 -15.87 -0.83
C LEU A 282 -4.16 -14.52 -1.18
N GLY A 283 -3.65 -14.37 -2.41
CA GLY A 283 -3.10 -13.11 -2.92
C GLY A 283 -1.99 -12.51 -2.08
N THR A 284 -1.10 -13.37 -1.58
CA THR A 284 0.07 -12.97 -0.83
C THR A 284 1.33 -13.51 -1.48
N SER A 285 2.26 -12.63 -1.81
CA SER A 285 3.53 -13.04 -2.45
C SER A 285 4.47 -13.82 -1.52
N LEU A 286 4.11 -14.06 -0.25
CA LEU A 286 4.94 -14.71 0.77
C LEU A 286 6.39 -14.15 0.77
N GLY A 287 6.51 -12.83 0.75
CA GLY A 287 7.79 -12.13 0.84
C GLY A 287 8.37 -12.16 2.26
N PHE A 288 9.64 -11.75 2.41
CA PHE A 288 10.38 -11.79 3.68
C PHE A 288 9.67 -11.12 4.88
N ARG A 289 8.87 -10.08 4.64
CA ARG A 289 8.09 -9.45 5.72
C ARG A 289 7.03 -10.40 6.29
N THR A 290 6.47 -11.29 5.48
CA THR A 290 5.45 -12.28 5.90
C THR A 290 6.09 -13.56 6.41
N THR A 291 7.17 -14.03 5.75
CA THR A 291 7.77 -15.34 6.04
C THR A 291 8.94 -15.28 7.03
N GLY A 292 9.48 -14.08 7.31
CA GLY A 292 10.75 -13.92 8.00
C GLY A 292 11.94 -14.25 7.08
N TYR A 293 13.15 -14.05 7.58
CA TYR A 293 14.36 -14.29 6.80
C TYR A 293 14.75 -15.75 6.75
N SER A 294 14.32 -16.56 7.72
CA SER A 294 14.54 -18.02 7.78
C SER A 294 13.35 -18.73 7.13
N GLN A 295 13.27 -18.70 5.80
CA GLN A 295 12.10 -19.21 5.06
C GLN A 295 11.87 -20.72 5.24
N ASP A 296 12.93 -21.51 5.47
CA ASP A 296 12.81 -22.94 5.80
C ASP A 296 12.09 -23.19 7.13
N ALA A 297 12.10 -22.19 8.03
CA ALA A 297 11.38 -22.25 9.31
C ALA A 297 9.93 -21.75 9.20
N PHE A 298 9.48 -21.31 8.03
CA PHE A 298 8.12 -20.82 7.82
C PHE A 298 7.12 -21.98 7.82
N ALA A 299 6.23 -22.00 8.83
CA ALA A 299 5.16 -22.98 8.99
C ALA A 299 5.60 -24.44 8.63
N PRO A 300 6.62 -25.00 9.32
CA PRO A 300 7.32 -26.20 8.85
C PRO A 300 6.45 -27.45 8.79
N LYS A 301 5.31 -27.46 9.51
CA LYS A 301 4.35 -28.58 9.56
C LYS A 301 3.17 -28.39 8.59
N ALA A 302 2.99 -27.19 8.02
CA ALA A 302 1.84 -26.88 7.20
C ALA A 302 1.98 -27.38 5.76
N LYS A 303 0.87 -27.85 5.20
CA LYS A 303 0.68 -27.90 3.76
C LYS A 303 0.19 -26.55 3.27
N ILE A 304 0.84 -26.00 2.24
CA ILE A 304 0.57 -24.66 1.75
C ILE A 304 -0.07 -24.73 0.38
N VAL A 305 -1.30 -24.24 0.30
CA VAL A 305 -1.99 -23.97 -0.97
C VAL A 305 -1.94 -22.47 -1.21
N MET A 306 -1.36 -22.08 -2.34
CA MET A 306 -1.29 -20.68 -2.76
C MET A 306 -2.26 -20.44 -3.91
N VAL A 307 -3.08 -19.41 -3.79
CA VAL A 307 -3.94 -18.91 -4.86
C VAL A 307 -3.42 -17.54 -5.27
N ASP A 308 -2.89 -17.44 -6.48
CA ASP A 308 -2.37 -16.20 -7.02
C ASP A 308 -2.60 -16.13 -8.53
N ILE A 309 -2.64 -14.92 -9.08
CA ILE A 309 -2.82 -14.70 -10.50
C ILE A 309 -1.49 -14.75 -11.27
N ASP A 310 -0.35 -14.59 -10.57
CA ASP A 310 0.99 -14.48 -11.13
C ASP A 310 1.73 -15.83 -11.05
N ASP A 311 1.92 -16.49 -12.19
CA ASP A 311 2.67 -17.75 -12.28
C ASP A 311 4.14 -17.65 -11.83
N TYR A 312 4.74 -16.46 -11.85
CA TYR A 312 6.11 -16.28 -11.38
C TYR A 312 6.24 -16.44 -9.86
N GLU A 313 5.15 -16.18 -9.11
CA GLU A 313 5.12 -16.46 -7.67
C GLU A 313 5.33 -17.95 -7.37
N ARG A 314 4.84 -18.85 -8.25
CA ARG A 314 5.08 -20.30 -8.14
C ARG A 314 6.55 -20.69 -8.29
N GLN A 315 7.29 -19.95 -9.10
CA GLN A 315 8.69 -20.25 -9.44
C GLN A 315 9.69 -19.59 -8.49
N LYS A 316 9.20 -18.70 -7.62
CA LYS A 316 10.04 -17.97 -6.68
C LYS A 316 10.71 -18.91 -5.67
N PRO A 317 12.05 -18.80 -5.46
CA PRO A 317 12.73 -19.59 -4.46
C PRO A 317 12.32 -19.19 -3.04
N GLY A 318 12.43 -20.10 -2.10
CA GLY A 318 12.27 -19.88 -0.67
C GLY A 318 11.11 -20.66 -0.06
N VAL A 319 9.86 -20.23 -0.29
CA VAL A 319 8.70 -20.94 0.29
C VAL A 319 8.27 -22.10 -0.60
N ARG A 320 8.04 -23.26 0.01
CA ARG A 320 7.47 -24.43 -0.68
C ARG A 320 5.95 -24.32 -0.78
N TYR A 321 5.39 -24.86 -1.85
CA TYR A 321 3.95 -25.00 -2.02
C TYR A 321 3.61 -26.46 -2.28
N ASP A 322 2.51 -26.95 -1.67
CA ASP A 322 1.95 -28.28 -1.95
C ASP A 322 0.97 -28.22 -3.14
N LEU A 323 0.31 -27.07 -3.32
CA LEU A 323 -0.56 -26.80 -4.46
C LEU A 323 -0.49 -25.30 -4.80
N PHE A 324 -0.37 -24.99 -6.08
CA PHE A 324 -0.49 -23.64 -6.61
C PHE A 324 -1.69 -23.57 -7.56
N ILE A 325 -2.62 -22.69 -7.27
CA ILE A 325 -3.83 -22.46 -8.07
C ILE A 325 -3.68 -21.09 -8.74
N LYS A 326 -3.50 -21.10 -10.07
CA LYS A 326 -3.52 -19.85 -10.85
C LYS A 326 -4.95 -19.40 -11.05
N ALA A 327 -5.35 -18.36 -10.33
CA ALA A 327 -6.71 -17.81 -10.47
C ALA A 327 -6.78 -16.33 -10.10
N ASP A 328 -7.70 -15.63 -10.73
CA ASP A 328 -8.18 -14.34 -10.22
C ASP A 328 -8.94 -14.56 -8.89
N LEU A 329 -8.58 -13.79 -7.86
CA LEU A 329 -9.17 -13.98 -6.53
C LEU A 329 -10.67 -13.69 -6.47
N HIS A 330 -11.16 -12.72 -7.25
CA HIS A 330 -12.60 -12.47 -7.30
C HIS A 330 -13.36 -13.70 -7.76
N ASN A 331 -12.90 -14.33 -8.87
CA ASN A 331 -13.52 -15.52 -9.45
C ASN A 331 -13.35 -16.72 -8.52
N PHE A 332 -12.13 -16.94 -8.01
CA PHE A 332 -11.85 -18.01 -7.04
C PHE A 332 -12.76 -17.96 -5.81
N LEU A 333 -12.94 -16.79 -5.21
CA LEU A 333 -13.77 -16.64 -4.01
C LEU A 333 -15.26 -16.86 -4.29
N VAL A 334 -15.76 -16.42 -5.46
CA VAL A 334 -17.16 -16.67 -5.86
C VAL A 334 -17.42 -18.16 -6.13
N GLU A 335 -16.53 -18.82 -6.86
CA GLU A 335 -16.65 -20.24 -7.12
C GLU A 335 -16.46 -21.08 -5.86
N GLY A 336 -15.50 -20.70 -5.01
CA GLY A 336 -15.21 -21.38 -3.75
C GLY A 336 -16.38 -21.40 -2.78
N LEU A 337 -17.24 -20.35 -2.76
CA LEU A 337 -18.47 -20.35 -1.98
C LEU A 337 -19.44 -21.47 -2.38
N ASN A 338 -19.41 -21.92 -3.63
CA ASN A 338 -20.28 -22.98 -4.14
C ASN A 338 -19.63 -24.38 -4.10
N LYS A 339 -18.29 -24.44 -4.16
CA LYS A 339 -17.55 -25.70 -4.35
C LYS A 339 -16.87 -26.21 -3.08
N LEU A 340 -16.60 -25.33 -2.11
CA LEU A 340 -15.96 -25.71 -0.85
C LEU A 340 -16.99 -25.76 0.28
N SER A 341 -16.86 -26.78 1.12
CA SER A 341 -17.76 -26.99 2.26
C SER A 341 -17.28 -26.25 3.50
N LYS A 342 -18.20 -25.89 4.37
CA LYS A 342 -17.86 -25.37 5.70
C LYS A 342 -17.02 -26.38 6.46
N LYS A 343 -15.88 -25.95 6.98
CA LYS A 343 -15.02 -26.79 7.82
C LYS A 343 -15.64 -26.94 9.22
N ASN A 344 -15.78 -28.19 9.66
CA ASN A 344 -16.02 -28.47 11.08
C ASN A 344 -14.68 -28.30 11.81
N LEU A 345 -14.46 -27.12 12.38
CA LEU A 345 -13.20 -26.77 13.04
C LEU A 345 -13.01 -27.55 14.32
N ASN A 346 -11.81 -28.11 14.54
CA ASN A 346 -11.44 -28.76 15.78
C ASN A 346 -11.48 -27.75 16.95
N ASN A 347 -12.26 -28.09 17.99
CA ASN A 347 -12.40 -27.22 19.16
C ASN A 347 -11.04 -26.94 19.84
N LEU A 348 -10.17 -27.96 19.94
CA LEU A 348 -8.84 -27.75 20.53
C LEU A 348 -8.00 -26.71 19.77
N TRP A 349 -8.13 -26.66 18.43
CA TRP A 349 -7.44 -25.65 17.63
C TRP A 349 -8.03 -24.26 17.85
N ARG A 350 -9.35 -24.14 17.91
CA ARG A 350 -10.03 -22.88 18.22
C ARG A 350 -9.63 -22.38 19.62
N ASP A 351 -9.75 -23.24 20.64
CA ASP A 351 -9.41 -22.90 22.02
C ASP A 351 -7.94 -22.45 22.16
N TYR A 352 -7.04 -23.09 21.40
CA TYR A 352 -5.64 -22.67 21.34
C TYR A 352 -5.50 -21.28 20.73
N CYS A 353 -6.12 -21.00 19.59
CA CYS A 353 -6.08 -19.68 18.97
C CYS A 353 -6.65 -18.59 19.89
N ASP A 354 -7.76 -18.87 20.56
CA ASP A 354 -8.40 -17.96 21.50
C ASP A 354 -7.52 -17.71 22.73
N SER A 355 -6.86 -18.75 23.27
CA SER A 355 -5.92 -18.62 24.39
C SER A 355 -4.71 -17.75 24.07
N LEU A 356 -4.20 -17.80 22.82
CA LEU A 356 -3.15 -16.91 22.36
C LEU A 356 -3.62 -15.46 22.29
N LYS A 357 -4.84 -15.24 21.80
CA LYS A 357 -5.45 -13.90 21.70
C LYS A 357 -5.68 -13.28 23.09
N GLU A 358 -6.05 -14.08 24.07
CA GLU A 358 -6.18 -13.64 25.47
C GLU A 358 -4.83 -13.32 26.11
N ARG A 359 -3.78 -14.13 25.83
CA ARG A 359 -2.47 -14.00 26.45
C ARG A 359 -1.64 -12.84 25.86
N PHE A 360 -1.65 -12.67 24.55
CA PHE A 360 -0.77 -11.75 23.83
C PHE A 360 -1.55 -10.60 23.21
N SER A 361 -1.83 -9.58 24.00
CA SER A 361 -2.46 -8.35 23.52
C SER A 361 -1.47 -7.50 22.69
N PRO A 362 -1.88 -6.86 21.59
CA PRO A 362 -1.06 -5.86 20.92
C PRO A 362 -0.76 -4.63 21.81
N TYR A 363 -1.48 -4.52 22.94
CA TYR A 363 -1.33 -3.44 23.91
C TYR A 363 -0.46 -3.78 25.13
N GLU A 364 0.30 -4.88 25.11
CA GLU A 364 1.23 -5.21 26.20
C GLU A 364 2.23 -4.08 26.49
N ALA A 365 2.68 -3.38 25.45
CA ALA A 365 3.63 -2.28 25.56
C ALA A 365 3.11 -1.08 26.38
N ILE A 366 1.80 -1.00 26.68
CA ILE A 366 1.23 0.13 27.44
C ILE A 366 1.00 -0.15 28.93
N SER A 367 1.40 -1.32 29.44
CA SER A 367 1.18 -1.71 30.84
C SER A 367 1.80 -0.74 31.87
N ASN A 368 2.81 0.04 31.47
CA ASN A 368 3.55 0.98 32.33
C ASN A 368 3.48 2.43 31.85
N ILE A 369 2.43 2.83 31.17
CA ILE A 369 2.25 4.21 30.69
C ILE A 369 2.03 5.17 31.85
N LYS A 370 2.79 6.28 31.89
CA LYS A 370 2.59 7.38 32.80
C LYS A 370 1.97 8.58 32.09
N GLU A 371 0.97 9.20 32.71
CA GLU A 371 0.18 10.28 32.12
C GLU A 371 1.02 11.49 31.70
N GLU A 372 2.04 11.83 32.50
CA GLU A 372 2.89 13.03 32.33
C GLU A 372 4.04 12.83 31.32
N GLU A 373 4.24 11.62 30.80
CA GLU A 373 5.27 11.37 29.78
C GLU A 373 4.78 11.76 28.38
N ARG A 374 5.71 12.07 27.48
CA ARG A 374 5.41 12.19 26.03
C ARG A 374 4.62 10.97 25.55
N VAL A 375 3.83 11.15 24.49
CA VAL A 375 2.86 10.18 24.05
C VAL A 375 3.52 8.88 23.56
N GLY A 376 3.10 7.75 24.13
CA GLY A 376 3.46 6.43 23.64
C GLY A 376 2.60 6.04 22.41
N MET A 377 3.23 5.52 21.33
CA MET A 377 2.51 5.23 20.10
C MET A 377 1.40 4.18 20.27
N TYR A 378 1.63 3.11 21.06
CA TYR A 378 0.59 2.11 21.31
C TYR A 378 -0.56 2.64 22.16
N TYR A 379 -0.27 3.56 23.08
CA TYR A 379 -1.31 4.24 23.86
C TYR A 379 -2.17 5.14 22.97
N PHE A 380 -1.53 5.92 22.08
CA PHE A 380 -2.24 6.72 21.10
C PHE A 380 -3.17 5.84 20.25
N TRP A 381 -2.64 4.78 19.65
CA TRP A 381 -3.44 3.92 18.76
C TRP A 381 -4.55 3.16 19.49
N LYS A 382 -4.35 2.81 20.76
CA LYS A 382 -5.43 2.26 21.60
C LYS A 382 -6.56 3.27 21.74
N LYS A 383 -6.23 4.50 22.17
CA LYS A 383 -7.22 5.58 22.32
C LYS A 383 -7.87 5.96 21.00
N PHE A 384 -7.09 5.97 19.92
CA PHE A 384 -7.61 6.20 18.58
C PHE A 384 -8.66 5.14 18.20
N SER A 385 -8.36 3.84 18.37
CA SER A 385 -9.28 2.75 18.06
C SER A 385 -10.52 2.68 18.97
N GLU A 386 -10.44 3.24 20.18
CA GLU A 386 -11.59 3.39 21.08
C GLU A 386 -12.56 4.50 20.62
N LEU A 387 -12.06 5.53 19.94
CA LEU A 387 -12.79 6.76 19.61
C LEU A 387 -13.09 6.92 18.10
N GLU A 388 -12.36 6.19 17.23
CA GLU A 388 -12.50 6.36 15.78
C GLU A 388 -13.89 5.99 15.28
N PRO A 389 -14.45 6.74 14.29
CA PRO A 389 -15.67 6.37 13.60
C PRO A 389 -15.59 4.99 12.93
N GLU A 390 -16.76 4.33 12.78
CA GLU A 390 -16.84 2.95 12.23
C GLU A 390 -16.37 2.83 10.77
N ASP A 391 -16.37 3.93 10.00
CA ASP A 391 -16.03 3.94 8.57
C ASP A 391 -14.79 4.79 8.28
N THR A 392 -13.89 4.91 9.24
CA THR A 392 -12.65 5.70 9.12
C THR A 392 -11.75 5.19 8.00
N ILE A 393 -11.27 6.11 7.17
CA ILE A 393 -10.23 5.87 6.16
C ILE A 393 -8.93 6.47 6.67
N ILE A 394 -7.89 5.66 6.80
CA ILE A 394 -6.58 6.08 7.30
C ILE A 394 -5.53 5.93 6.20
N ALA A 395 -4.80 7.01 5.91
CA ALA A 395 -3.58 6.96 5.11
C ALA A 395 -2.38 7.03 6.07
N LEU A 396 -1.50 6.04 5.99
CA LEU A 396 -0.34 5.93 6.87
C LEU A 396 0.95 6.29 6.14
N GLY A 397 1.67 7.27 6.66
CA GLY A 397 3.01 7.63 6.22
C GLY A 397 4.10 6.71 6.77
N ASN A 398 5.31 6.82 6.25
CA ASN A 398 6.43 5.99 6.70
C ASN A 398 7.00 6.50 8.04
N ASN A 399 6.52 5.94 9.13
CA ASN A 399 6.99 6.21 10.50
C ASN A 399 6.90 4.94 11.37
N THR A 400 7.41 4.99 12.59
CA THR A 400 7.33 3.86 13.54
C THR A 400 5.89 3.57 13.98
N GLY A 401 5.04 4.59 14.06
CA GLY A 401 3.61 4.46 14.41
C GLY A 401 2.79 3.64 13.43
N ILE A 402 3.20 3.54 12.14
CA ILE A 402 2.57 2.65 11.16
C ILE A 402 2.56 1.20 11.65
N CYS A 403 3.71 0.73 12.12
CA CYS A 403 3.83 -0.65 12.55
C CYS A 403 2.87 -0.98 13.69
N ALA A 404 2.67 -0.04 14.62
CA ALA A 404 1.71 -0.21 15.71
C ALA A 404 0.27 -0.28 15.20
N LYS A 405 -0.15 0.60 14.25
CA LYS A 405 -1.50 0.51 13.65
C LYS A 405 -1.68 -0.79 12.86
N LEU A 406 -0.68 -1.25 12.13
CA LEU A 406 -0.76 -2.53 11.42
C LEU A 406 -0.96 -3.70 12.41
N GLN A 407 -0.25 -3.71 13.54
CA GLN A 407 -0.42 -4.74 14.59
C GLN A 407 -1.81 -4.71 15.23
N ILE A 408 -2.39 -3.52 15.39
CA ILE A 408 -3.71 -3.32 15.96
C ILE A 408 -4.81 -3.65 14.96
N GLY A 409 -4.60 -3.39 13.66
CA GLY A 409 -5.55 -3.66 12.60
C GLY A 409 -6.76 -2.73 12.59
N VAL A 410 -7.87 -3.20 12.00
CA VAL A 410 -9.16 -2.51 11.90
C VAL A 410 -10.24 -3.25 12.69
N LYS A 411 -11.23 -2.52 13.19
CA LYS A 411 -12.29 -3.08 14.02
C LYS A 411 -13.45 -3.61 13.17
N THR A 412 -13.87 -2.85 12.15
CA THR A 412 -15.03 -3.15 11.31
C THR A 412 -14.66 -3.30 9.84
N ASP A 413 -15.54 -3.90 9.04
CA ASP A 413 -15.39 -4.07 7.59
C ASP A 413 -15.58 -2.78 6.77
N LYS A 414 -15.92 -1.67 7.43
CA LYS A 414 -16.09 -0.36 6.80
C LYS A 414 -14.81 0.47 6.83
N GLN A 415 -13.87 0.13 7.72
CA GLN A 415 -12.59 0.85 7.87
C GLN A 415 -11.60 0.46 6.78
N ARG A 416 -10.78 1.42 6.35
CA ARG A 416 -9.73 1.21 5.36
C ARG A 416 -8.39 1.76 5.87
N VAL A 417 -7.31 1.04 5.56
CA VAL A 417 -5.94 1.45 5.90
C VAL A 417 -5.06 1.40 4.65
N LEU A 418 -4.61 2.57 4.21
CA LEU A 418 -3.77 2.74 3.03
C LEU A 418 -2.31 2.87 3.45
N VAL A 419 -1.47 2.01 2.92
CA VAL A 419 -0.02 1.98 3.19
C VAL A 419 0.76 1.65 1.91
N ASN A 420 2.04 2.02 1.85
CA ASN A 420 2.95 1.54 0.81
C ASN A 420 4.20 0.87 1.42
N ASN A 421 3.98 -0.04 2.35
CA ASN A 421 5.01 -0.62 3.19
C ASN A 421 6.08 -1.45 2.43
N ASN A 422 5.80 -1.90 1.20
CA ASN A 422 6.79 -2.58 0.35
C ASN A 422 7.79 -1.59 -0.25
N CYS A 423 7.33 -0.43 -0.71
CA CYS A 423 8.19 0.66 -1.16
C CYS A 423 8.78 1.40 0.03
N GLY A 424 7.95 1.76 1.01
CA GLY A 424 8.37 2.45 2.22
C GLY A 424 8.90 3.86 1.98
N SER A 425 8.44 4.56 0.93
CA SER A 425 8.87 5.91 0.65
C SER A 425 8.36 6.89 1.69
N MET A 426 9.24 7.74 2.22
CA MET A 426 8.82 8.93 2.96
C MET A 426 8.15 9.91 1.99
N GLY A 427 7.18 10.70 2.50
CA GLY A 427 6.40 11.62 1.66
C GLY A 427 5.24 10.97 0.90
N TYR A 428 4.96 9.69 1.13
CA TYR A 428 3.81 8.98 0.56
C TYR A 428 2.46 9.49 1.10
N ASP A 429 2.44 9.86 2.33
CA ASP A 429 1.28 10.08 3.20
C ASP A 429 0.32 11.17 2.70
N ILE A 430 0.81 12.41 2.54
CA ILE A 430 -0.03 13.54 2.13
C ILE A 430 -0.68 13.30 0.76
N PRO A 431 0.08 12.92 -0.30
CA PRO A 431 -0.53 12.67 -1.60
C PRO A 431 -1.48 11.46 -1.60
N CYS A 432 -1.19 10.40 -0.84
CA CYS A 432 -2.08 9.25 -0.70
C CYS A 432 -3.42 9.65 -0.08
N ALA A 433 -3.39 10.41 1.03
CA ALA A 433 -4.60 10.93 1.67
C ALA A 433 -5.39 11.85 0.73
N LEU A 434 -4.69 12.70 -0.03
CA LEU A 434 -5.29 13.55 -1.06
C LEU A 434 -6.00 12.69 -2.11
N GLY A 435 -5.36 11.68 -2.67
CA GLY A 435 -5.94 10.78 -3.66
C GLY A 435 -7.17 10.03 -3.13
N ALA A 436 -7.10 9.52 -1.90
CA ALA A 436 -8.22 8.85 -1.24
C ALA A 436 -9.40 9.80 -0.95
N ALA A 437 -9.13 11.05 -0.55
CA ALA A 437 -10.17 12.06 -0.33
C ALA A 437 -10.85 12.48 -1.64
N VAL A 438 -10.08 12.59 -2.73
CA VAL A 438 -10.63 12.82 -4.08
C VAL A 438 -11.52 11.65 -4.50
N ALA A 439 -11.09 10.42 -4.27
CA ALA A 439 -11.82 9.21 -4.65
C ALA A 439 -13.16 9.06 -3.92
N THR A 440 -13.16 9.31 -2.62
CA THR A 440 -14.30 8.98 -1.75
C THR A 440 -15.20 10.16 -1.45
N LYS A 441 -14.71 11.39 -1.56
CA LYS A 441 -15.32 12.63 -1.06
C LYS A 441 -15.65 12.56 0.45
N LYS A 442 -15.03 11.60 1.16
CA LYS A 442 -15.17 11.41 2.59
C LYS A 442 -13.92 11.91 3.31
N GLU A 443 -14.06 12.09 4.61
CA GLU A 443 -12.94 12.42 5.49
C GLU A 443 -11.88 11.31 5.47
N VAL A 444 -10.62 11.71 5.29
CA VAL A 444 -9.46 10.83 5.37
C VAL A 444 -8.56 11.33 6.49
N ILE A 445 -8.18 10.42 7.39
CA ILE A 445 -7.23 10.72 8.45
C ILE A 445 -5.84 10.30 7.97
N LEU A 446 -5.01 11.29 7.77
CA LEU A 446 -3.59 11.10 7.50
C LEU A 446 -2.83 10.98 8.82
N VAL A 447 -2.05 9.91 8.98
CA VAL A 447 -1.13 9.76 10.12
C VAL A 447 0.29 9.61 9.61
N THR A 448 1.16 10.52 10.02
CA THR A 448 2.52 10.65 9.49
C THR A 448 3.54 10.92 10.59
N GLY A 449 4.84 10.80 10.29
CA GLY A 449 5.93 11.27 11.13
C GLY A 449 6.46 12.62 10.64
N ASP A 450 7.15 13.35 11.52
CA ASP A 450 7.76 14.65 11.26
C ASP A 450 8.61 14.68 9.96
N GLY A 451 9.44 13.67 9.75
CA GLY A 451 10.30 13.58 8.57
C GLY A 451 9.56 13.25 7.27
N SER A 452 8.61 12.32 7.31
CA SER A 452 7.82 11.95 6.13
C SER A 452 6.92 13.11 5.68
N PHE A 453 6.31 13.80 6.64
CA PHE A 453 5.47 14.97 6.41
C PHE A 453 6.17 16.08 5.61
N MET A 454 7.48 16.27 5.83
CA MET A 454 8.25 17.31 5.13
C MET A 454 8.44 17.06 3.63
N MET A 455 8.38 15.80 3.18
CA MET A 455 8.79 15.47 1.80
C MET A 455 7.74 15.78 0.73
N ASN A 456 6.47 16.01 1.11
CA ASN A 456 5.42 16.50 0.22
C ASN A 456 4.55 17.56 0.90
N LEU A 457 5.16 18.36 1.77
CA LEU A 457 4.51 19.41 2.56
C LEU A 457 3.71 20.42 1.70
N GLN A 458 4.19 20.73 0.51
CA GLN A 458 3.54 21.67 -0.41
C GLN A 458 2.13 21.23 -0.83
N GLU A 459 1.82 19.93 -0.77
CA GLU A 459 0.51 19.40 -1.15
C GLU A 459 -0.59 19.75 -0.12
N LEU A 460 -0.24 20.28 1.05
CA LEU A 460 -1.21 20.90 1.94
C LEU A 460 -1.96 22.04 1.26
N GLN A 461 -1.28 22.79 0.37
CA GLN A 461 -1.93 23.82 -0.44
C GLN A 461 -2.92 23.20 -1.44
N THR A 462 -2.58 22.07 -2.05
CA THR A 462 -3.49 21.34 -2.94
C THR A 462 -4.75 20.87 -2.21
N ILE A 463 -4.60 20.34 -0.99
CA ILE A 463 -5.71 19.94 -0.12
C ILE A 463 -6.62 21.13 0.18
N THR A 464 -6.04 22.25 0.61
CA THR A 464 -6.79 23.46 0.99
C THR A 464 -7.48 24.09 -0.21
N HIS A 465 -6.77 24.21 -1.35
CA HIS A 465 -7.33 24.78 -2.58
C HIS A 465 -8.56 24.02 -3.07
N ASN A 466 -8.48 22.69 -3.08
CA ASN A 466 -9.57 21.81 -3.53
C ASN A 466 -10.59 21.50 -2.43
N LYS A 467 -10.43 22.05 -1.22
CA LYS A 467 -11.30 21.82 -0.06
C LYS A 467 -11.50 20.33 0.24
N LEU A 468 -10.42 19.55 0.13
CA LEU A 468 -10.47 18.11 0.37
C LEU A 468 -10.59 17.84 1.88
N PRO A 469 -11.45 16.91 2.30
CA PRO A 469 -11.69 16.63 3.71
C PRO A 469 -10.56 15.74 4.29
N VAL A 470 -9.43 16.35 4.64
CA VAL A 470 -8.26 15.65 5.18
C VAL A 470 -7.93 16.17 6.58
N LYS A 471 -7.86 15.26 7.54
CA LYS A 471 -7.37 15.51 8.89
C LYS A 471 -6.00 14.89 9.08
N ILE A 472 -5.09 15.61 9.72
CA ILE A 472 -3.70 15.22 9.80
C ILE A 472 -3.29 14.99 11.25
N VAL A 473 -2.63 13.86 11.50
CA VAL A 473 -1.92 13.57 12.75
C VAL A 473 -0.44 13.46 12.45
N VAL A 474 0.37 14.34 13.05
CA VAL A 474 1.84 14.30 12.90
C VAL A 474 2.45 13.81 14.20
N PHE A 475 3.12 12.65 14.15
CA PHE A 475 3.99 12.19 15.23
C PHE A 475 5.32 12.93 15.15
N GLU A 476 5.57 13.76 16.14
CA GLU A 476 6.80 14.52 16.27
C GLU A 476 7.66 13.88 17.36
N ASN A 477 8.81 13.36 16.97
CA ASN A 477 9.79 12.74 17.83
C ASN A 477 11.21 13.31 17.61
N ASP A 478 11.31 14.54 17.13
CA ASP A 478 12.55 15.29 16.88
C ASP A 478 13.50 14.58 15.90
N GLY A 479 12.97 13.79 14.93
CA GLY A 479 13.83 13.17 13.93
C GLY A 479 13.38 11.82 13.38
N TYR A 480 14.33 11.05 12.87
CA TYR A 480 14.07 9.74 12.26
C TYR A 480 14.27 8.62 13.29
N ASN A 481 13.22 8.32 14.05
CA ASN A 481 13.29 7.34 15.15
C ASN A 481 13.79 5.97 14.68
N ALA A 482 13.37 5.48 13.51
CA ALA A 482 13.85 4.20 12.98
C ALA A 482 15.36 4.19 12.77
N ILE A 483 15.95 5.31 12.35
CA ILE A 483 17.40 5.44 12.14
C ILE A 483 18.12 5.56 13.49
N ARG A 484 17.56 6.31 14.46
CA ARG A 484 18.11 6.34 15.83
C ARG A 484 18.16 4.94 16.44
N GLN A 485 17.09 4.15 16.29
CA GLN A 485 17.08 2.76 16.77
C GLN A 485 18.13 1.90 16.07
N THR A 486 18.33 2.08 14.76
CA THR A 486 19.42 1.40 14.03
C THR A 486 20.78 1.80 14.57
N SER A 487 21.02 3.08 14.79
CA SER A 487 22.28 3.59 15.35
C SER A 487 22.53 3.01 16.75
N LYS A 488 21.51 2.95 17.60
CA LYS A 488 21.57 2.37 18.95
C LYS A 488 21.90 0.87 18.91
N ASN A 489 21.27 0.13 18.02
CA ASN A 489 21.39 -1.33 17.96
C ASN A 489 22.69 -1.83 17.32
N PHE A 490 23.24 -1.08 16.34
CA PHE A 490 24.35 -1.56 15.51
C PHE A 490 25.59 -0.67 15.54
N PHE A 491 25.46 0.61 15.97
CA PHE A 491 26.55 1.59 15.87
C PHE A 491 26.81 2.34 17.18
N ASN A 492 26.56 1.68 18.32
CA ASN A 492 26.80 2.24 19.67
C ASN A 492 26.14 3.62 19.90
N GLY A 493 25.00 3.88 19.25
CA GLY A 493 24.26 5.13 19.38
C GLY A 493 24.84 6.30 18.57
N PHE A 494 25.78 6.09 17.67
CA PHE A 494 26.30 7.17 16.82
C PHE A 494 25.28 7.57 15.76
N GLU A 495 24.69 8.73 15.93
CA GLU A 495 23.63 9.28 15.07
C GLU A 495 24.18 10.06 13.88
N VAL A 496 23.57 9.88 12.70
CA VAL A 496 23.92 10.61 11.48
C VAL A 496 22.61 11.04 10.79
N GLY A 497 22.37 12.37 10.70
CA GLY A 497 21.25 12.95 9.94
C GLY A 497 19.84 12.53 10.41
N CYS A 498 19.68 12.15 11.68
CA CYS A 498 18.40 11.65 12.21
C CYS A 498 17.88 12.37 13.45
N SER A 499 18.62 13.36 13.94
CA SER A 499 18.23 14.26 15.03
C SER A 499 18.79 15.65 14.80
N LYS A 500 18.41 16.62 15.64
CA LYS A 500 18.90 18.00 15.54
C LYS A 500 20.41 18.07 15.73
N GLU A 501 20.93 17.30 16.65
CA GLU A 501 22.37 17.22 16.97
C GLU A 501 23.16 16.57 15.82
N SER A 502 22.52 15.67 15.07
CA SER A 502 23.14 14.98 13.93
C SER A 502 22.84 15.63 12.55
N GLY A 503 22.17 16.78 12.53
CA GLY A 503 22.09 17.66 11.35
C GLY A 503 20.73 17.80 10.69
N ILE A 504 19.60 17.39 11.30
CA ILE A 504 18.26 17.59 10.76
C ILE A 504 17.34 18.23 11.80
N SER A 505 16.47 19.15 11.35
CA SER A 505 15.45 19.77 12.20
C SER A 505 14.17 20.01 11.41
N PHE A 506 13.06 20.24 12.11
CA PHE A 506 11.75 20.47 11.54
C PHE A 506 11.20 21.86 11.91
N PRO A 507 10.31 22.44 11.08
CA PRO A 507 9.64 23.68 11.43
C PRO A 507 8.63 23.47 12.56
N SER A 508 8.12 24.56 13.12
CA SER A 508 6.93 24.52 13.97
C SER A 508 5.71 24.05 13.17
N PHE A 509 5.14 22.90 13.50
CA PHE A 509 3.94 22.39 12.81
C PHE A 509 2.72 23.28 13.08
N LYS A 510 2.69 24.02 14.19
CA LYS A 510 1.70 25.06 14.42
C LYS A 510 1.75 26.16 13.37
N GLU A 511 2.96 26.66 13.05
CA GLU A 511 3.11 27.70 12.02
C GLU A 511 2.87 27.13 10.61
N VAL A 512 3.20 25.88 10.35
CA VAL A 512 2.85 25.17 9.11
C VAL A 512 1.33 25.07 8.97
N ALA A 513 0.62 24.58 9.98
CA ALA A 513 -0.83 24.52 9.99
C ALA A 513 -1.47 25.87 9.68
N LYS A 514 -1.02 26.92 10.37
CA LYS A 514 -1.48 28.30 10.14
C LYS A 514 -1.23 28.77 8.68
N THR A 515 -0.05 28.48 8.14
CA THR A 515 0.35 28.91 6.78
C THR A 515 -0.58 28.30 5.72
N PHE A 516 -0.95 27.03 5.87
CA PHE A 516 -1.80 26.31 4.93
C PHE A 516 -3.30 26.33 5.29
N GLY A 517 -3.70 27.08 6.33
CA GLY A 517 -5.11 27.25 6.71
C GLY A 517 -5.71 26.07 7.46
N PHE A 518 -4.89 25.23 8.10
CA PHE A 518 -5.35 24.15 8.99
C PHE A 518 -5.57 24.67 10.41
N LYS A 519 -6.62 24.19 11.07
CA LYS A 519 -6.77 24.36 12.53
C LYS A 519 -5.74 23.46 13.22
N TYR A 520 -5.23 23.88 14.37
CA TYR A 520 -4.13 23.19 15.05
C TYR A 520 -4.46 22.87 16.50
N ASN A 521 -4.06 21.67 16.90
CA ASN A 521 -4.02 21.25 18.30
C ASN A 521 -2.78 20.37 18.56
N VAL A 522 -2.44 20.14 19.84
CA VAL A 522 -1.27 19.36 20.23
C VAL A 522 -1.55 18.50 21.47
N ALA A 523 -1.11 17.24 21.46
CA ALA A 523 -1.02 16.38 22.63
C ALA A 523 0.46 16.29 23.05
N ASN A 524 0.81 16.89 24.19
CA ASN A 524 2.18 16.88 24.69
C ASN A 524 2.50 15.62 25.50
N THR A 525 1.48 15.08 26.17
CA THR A 525 1.60 13.95 27.09
C THR A 525 0.48 12.93 26.85
N ASN A 526 0.62 11.74 27.44
CA ASN A 526 -0.42 10.71 27.38
C ASN A 526 -1.77 11.21 27.92
N ARG A 527 -1.77 12.10 28.93
CA ARG A 527 -3.00 12.70 29.49
C ARG A 527 -3.81 13.46 28.43
N ASP A 528 -3.14 14.11 27.49
CA ASP A 528 -3.78 15.00 26.51
C ASP A 528 -4.46 14.22 25.36
N VAL A 529 -4.07 12.94 25.14
CA VAL A 529 -4.41 12.17 23.94
C VAL A 529 -5.91 12.03 23.72
N GLU A 530 -6.67 11.72 24.77
CA GLU A 530 -8.11 11.46 24.61
C GLU A 530 -8.88 12.71 24.18
N GLU A 531 -8.60 13.86 24.81
CA GLU A 531 -9.24 15.12 24.44
C GLU A 531 -8.77 15.63 23.08
N ALA A 532 -7.51 15.43 22.74
CA ALA A 532 -6.97 15.78 21.43
C ALA A 532 -7.60 14.93 20.30
N LEU A 533 -7.85 13.64 20.54
CA LEU A 533 -8.55 12.76 19.59
C LEU A 533 -10.04 13.11 19.45
N LYS A 534 -10.73 13.41 20.56
CA LYS A 534 -12.10 13.92 20.51
C LYS A 534 -12.19 15.20 19.68
N TRP A 535 -11.23 16.10 19.86
CA TRP A 535 -11.13 17.31 19.05
C TRP A 535 -10.89 16.95 17.56
N LEU A 536 -9.93 16.06 17.26
CA LEU A 536 -9.63 15.61 15.89
C LEU A 536 -10.88 15.10 15.16
N PHE A 537 -11.66 14.23 15.82
CA PHE A 537 -12.83 13.62 15.20
C PHE A 537 -14.04 14.59 15.06
N ASN A 538 -14.20 15.52 16.00
CA ASN A 538 -15.36 16.41 16.03
C ASN A 538 -15.14 17.76 15.32
N GLU A 539 -13.88 18.18 15.12
CA GLU A 539 -13.60 19.47 14.49
C GLU A 539 -13.88 19.44 13.00
N GLU A 540 -14.58 20.45 12.49
CA GLU A 540 -14.91 20.59 11.09
C GLU A 540 -13.77 21.19 10.25
N GLY A 541 -13.63 20.72 9.02
CA GLY A 541 -12.64 21.20 8.05
C GLY A 541 -11.25 20.58 8.26
N ASN A 542 -10.24 21.18 7.65
CA ASN A 542 -8.89 20.68 7.70
C ASN A 542 -8.23 20.98 9.05
N VAL A 543 -7.72 19.95 9.70
CA VAL A 543 -7.09 20.04 11.03
C VAL A 543 -5.73 19.34 11.02
N LEU A 544 -4.82 19.83 11.86
CA LEU A 544 -3.53 19.23 12.13
C LEU A 544 -3.39 19.03 13.65
N LEU A 545 -3.32 17.78 14.07
CA LEU A 545 -3.03 17.36 15.42
C LEU A 545 -1.57 16.91 15.52
N GLU A 546 -0.78 17.63 16.32
CA GLU A 546 0.60 17.27 16.62
C GLU A 546 0.65 16.37 17.85
N ILE A 547 1.33 15.24 17.75
CA ILE A 547 1.57 14.30 18.84
C ILE A 547 3.04 14.34 19.23
N LYS A 548 3.34 14.81 20.45
CA LYS A 548 4.70 14.77 21.01
C LYS A 548 5.04 13.35 21.43
N GLU A 549 5.53 12.55 20.46
CA GLU A 549 5.85 11.14 20.64
C GLU A 549 7.11 10.95 21.50
N LYS A 550 7.19 9.85 22.24
CA LYS A 550 8.41 9.44 22.92
C LYS A 550 9.57 9.31 21.93
N LEU A 551 10.73 9.84 22.29
CA LEU A 551 11.91 9.86 21.41
C LEU A 551 12.48 8.46 21.13
N ASP A 552 12.27 7.51 21.99
CA ASP A 552 12.75 6.13 21.90
C ASP A 552 11.58 5.16 22.15
N ASP A 553 10.59 5.18 21.23
CA ASP A 553 9.41 4.31 21.30
C ASP A 553 9.55 3.16 20.28
N PRO A 554 9.98 1.96 20.70
CA PRO A 554 10.26 0.87 19.77
C PRO A 554 8.98 0.17 19.32
N VAL A 555 8.98 -0.27 18.07
CA VAL A 555 7.97 -1.23 17.60
C VAL A 555 8.18 -2.58 18.28
N THR A 556 7.18 -3.07 18.98
CA THR A 556 7.18 -4.35 19.69
C THR A 556 5.80 -5.02 19.67
N PRO A 557 5.70 -6.34 19.48
CA PRO A 557 6.80 -7.26 19.14
C PRO A 557 7.30 -7.10 17.71
N ARG A 558 8.52 -7.54 17.42
CA ARG A 558 9.07 -7.58 16.06
C ARG A 558 10.10 -8.69 15.90
N LEU A 559 10.29 -9.17 14.68
CA LEU A 559 11.41 -10.04 14.35
C LEU A 559 12.72 -9.27 14.44
N MET A 560 13.66 -9.76 15.22
CA MET A 560 14.96 -9.13 15.43
C MET A 560 16.02 -10.21 15.53
N SER A 561 17.14 -10.03 14.81
CA SER A 561 18.27 -10.96 14.92
C SER A 561 18.84 -10.93 16.35
N ARG A 562 19.27 -12.07 16.82
CA ARG A 562 19.96 -12.21 18.10
C ARG A 562 21.37 -12.79 17.91
N MET A 563 22.27 -12.47 18.85
CA MET A 563 23.60 -13.03 18.87
C MET A 563 23.53 -14.50 19.32
N GLY A 564 23.99 -15.41 18.48
CA GLY A 564 24.15 -16.81 18.86
C GLY A 564 25.33 -17.02 19.81
N THR A 565 25.43 -18.17 20.43
CA THR A 565 26.53 -18.55 21.32
C THR A 565 27.88 -18.64 20.60
N ASP A 566 27.87 -18.74 19.27
CA ASP A 566 29.03 -18.74 18.39
C ASP A 566 29.45 -17.32 17.93
N GLY A 567 28.79 -16.27 18.44
CA GLY A 567 29.06 -14.89 18.07
C GLY A 567 28.48 -14.46 16.72
N LYS A 568 27.69 -15.31 16.04
CA LYS A 568 27.02 -14.97 14.78
C LYS A 568 25.61 -14.47 15.01
N PHE A 569 25.16 -13.58 14.15
CA PHE A 569 23.76 -13.18 14.15
C PHE A 569 22.88 -14.31 13.60
N LEU A 570 21.85 -14.67 14.35
CA LEU A 570 20.83 -15.63 13.96
C LEU A 570 19.51 -14.89 13.74
N SER A 571 18.83 -15.19 12.64
CA SER A 571 17.46 -14.76 12.42
C SER A 571 16.52 -15.81 13.02
N PRO A 572 15.78 -15.51 14.10
CA PRO A 572 14.87 -16.47 14.71
C PRO A 572 13.67 -16.77 13.79
N ALA A 573 12.95 -17.83 14.11
CA ALA A 573 11.66 -18.11 13.49
C ALA A 573 10.60 -17.08 13.92
N LEU A 574 9.47 -17.01 13.21
CA LEU A 574 8.46 -15.98 13.41
C LEU A 574 7.78 -15.99 14.78
N GLU A 575 7.76 -17.13 15.47
CA GLU A 575 7.23 -17.24 16.84
C GLU A 575 8.14 -16.59 17.89
N ASP A 576 9.44 -16.47 17.60
CA ASP A 576 10.45 -15.96 18.55
C ASP A 576 10.75 -14.46 18.29
N LEU A 577 9.77 -13.62 18.61
CA LEU A 577 9.85 -12.16 18.43
C LEU A 577 10.53 -11.45 19.60
N TYR A 578 11.19 -10.32 19.32
CA TYR A 578 11.64 -9.38 20.36
C TYR A 578 10.46 -8.53 20.89
N PRO A 579 10.39 -8.31 22.24
CA PRO A 579 11.21 -8.86 23.34
C PRO A 579 11.08 -10.39 23.40
N PHE A 580 12.22 -11.10 23.44
CA PHE A 580 12.22 -12.55 23.41
C PHE A 580 11.55 -13.12 24.65
N LEU A 581 10.67 -14.12 24.48
CA LEU A 581 10.15 -14.92 25.56
C LEU A 581 11.28 -15.83 26.10
N ASP A 582 11.19 -16.20 27.36
CA ASP A 582 12.06 -17.27 27.86
C ASP A 582 11.73 -18.61 27.16
N GLU A 583 12.66 -19.55 27.19
CA GLU A 583 12.56 -20.79 26.44
C GLU A 583 11.40 -21.67 26.92
N GLU A 584 11.05 -21.61 28.22
CA GLU A 584 9.95 -22.38 28.80
C GLU A 584 8.61 -21.79 28.36
N GLU A 585 8.46 -20.45 28.40
CA GLU A 585 7.26 -19.79 27.95
C GLU A 585 7.07 -19.96 26.43
N LEU A 586 8.13 -19.81 25.62
CA LEU A 586 8.06 -20.07 24.18
C LEU A 586 7.57 -21.48 23.87
N LYS A 587 8.17 -22.50 24.52
CA LYS A 587 7.77 -23.92 24.37
C LYS A 587 6.33 -24.19 24.83
N LYS A 588 5.87 -23.50 25.88
CA LYS A 588 4.51 -23.63 26.40
C LYS A 588 3.46 -23.25 25.36
N TRP A 589 3.75 -22.22 24.55
CA TRP A 589 2.84 -21.70 23.54
C TRP A 589 3.00 -22.33 22.15
N MET A 590 3.97 -23.23 21.97
CA MET A 590 4.02 -24.06 20.77
C MET A 590 3.01 -25.21 20.87
N TRP A 591 2.33 -25.52 19.79
CA TRP A 591 1.39 -26.65 19.71
C TRP A 591 2.13 -27.97 19.95
N LYS A 592 1.62 -28.75 20.88
CA LYS A 592 2.19 -30.06 21.28
C LYS A 592 1.76 -31.18 20.35
#